data_59038eae6ef93937de367f951cc7a3bd
#
_entry.id   59038eae6ef93937de367f951cc7a3bd
#
_cell.length_a   1.000
_cell.length_b   1.000
_cell.length_c   1.000
_cell.angle_alpha   90.00
_cell.angle_beta   90.00
_cell.angle_gamma   90.00
#
_symmetry.space_group_name_H-M   'P 1'
#
loop_
_entity.id
_entity.type
_entity.pdbx_description
1 polymer ?
#
loop_
_entity_poly.entity_id
_entity_poly.type
_entity_poly.pdbx_seq_one_letter_code
_entity_poly.pdbx_strand_id
1 'polypeptide(L)'
;MIQTLKNAWRVEEIRKKLLFTLIILLIFRIGNAIPVPYVNTAALQSYFTSLQNTVLGLLNVMSGGAFSQATIFALSIQPYINASIIIQLLCIAIPALERMSKEEGEEGKKKIASITRYSTVAIALLQGFAYYMLIKNNGLIVAEAKNSIWAAIVIVLTFTSGSALIMWLGEQITEYGIGNGISMILFAGIISRFPVSIASTISNVISGNLQWWVALLMYIGALAIIVLIVFVNDAERRLPVQYAKRVVGRKMYGGQSTHLPMKVNMSGVMPIIFAQSIASLPATVAALTGHSNSAWARTNTIWYAVLYFALIIFFAYFYSTIQFNPIEVANNLKKDGGYIPGFRPGKPTSEFIQKVLNKITLFGAIYLGILATVPILISVFSKTANLTGLSLGGTSIIIVVGVALETIRAIEAQLLMRNYKGFLD
;
A
#
# COMPACT_ATOMS: atom_id res chain seq x y z
N MET A 1 -0.18 -0.66 22.42
CA MET A 1 -0.83 0.23 21.44
C MET A 1 -1.55 1.44 22.05
N ILE A 2 -2.58 1.28 22.88
CA ILE A 2 -3.31 2.43 23.50
C ILE A 2 -2.36 3.26 24.38
N GLN A 3 -1.50 2.61 25.13
CA GLN A 3 -0.51 3.26 25.99
C GLN A 3 0.55 4.02 25.18
N THR A 4 0.99 3.47 24.06
CA THR A 4 1.90 4.10 23.09
C THR A 4 1.29 5.39 22.50
N LEU A 5 0.03 5.33 22.07
CA LEU A 5 -0.70 6.51 21.56
C LEU A 5 -0.88 7.58 22.66
N LYS A 6 -1.20 7.18 23.90
CA LYS A 6 -1.32 8.11 25.03
C LYS A 6 0.01 8.78 25.35
N ASN A 7 1.11 8.04 25.30
CA ASN A 7 2.46 8.57 25.51
C ASN A 7 2.88 9.49 24.36
N ALA A 8 2.58 9.11 23.11
CA ALA A 8 2.84 9.93 21.93
C ALA A 8 2.13 11.29 21.99
N TRP A 9 0.88 11.32 22.49
CA TRP A 9 0.13 12.57 22.63
C TRP A 9 0.70 13.51 23.68
N ARG A 10 1.39 13.00 24.71
CA ARG A 10 2.06 13.80 25.75
C ARG A 10 3.31 14.49 25.22
N VAL A 11 3.94 13.93 24.18
CA VAL A 11 5.15 14.47 23.59
C VAL A 11 4.79 15.53 22.53
N GLU A 12 5.15 16.79 22.77
CA GLU A 12 4.74 17.91 21.92
C GLU A 12 5.14 17.77 20.44
N GLU A 13 6.36 17.30 20.16
CA GLU A 13 6.85 17.09 18.80
C GLU A 13 6.05 16.04 18.03
N ILE A 14 5.77 14.90 18.68
CA ILE A 14 5.00 13.80 18.07
C ILE A 14 3.55 14.23 17.91
N ARG A 15 3.00 14.97 18.87
CA ARG A 15 1.65 15.54 18.79
C ARG A 15 1.51 16.48 17.61
N LYS A 16 2.49 17.38 17.36
CA LYS A 16 2.51 18.27 16.19
C LYS A 16 2.50 17.48 14.88
N LYS A 17 3.32 16.43 14.77
CA LYS A 17 3.36 15.55 13.59
C LYS A 17 2.06 14.78 13.39
N LEU A 18 1.44 14.28 14.46
CA LEU A 18 0.12 13.62 14.41
C LEU A 18 -0.97 14.59 13.92
N LEU A 19 -1.03 15.79 14.50
CA LEU A 19 -2.00 16.81 14.09
C LEU A 19 -1.79 17.22 12.63
N PHE A 20 -0.54 17.40 12.19
CA PHE A 20 -0.21 17.70 10.81
C PHE A 20 -0.72 16.60 9.86
N THR A 21 -0.46 15.34 10.19
CA THR A 21 -0.96 14.18 9.41
C THR A 21 -2.48 14.19 9.34
N LEU A 22 -3.17 14.42 10.46
CA LEU A 22 -4.65 14.48 10.50
C LEU A 22 -5.20 15.63 9.66
N ILE A 23 -4.57 16.80 9.68
CA ILE A 23 -4.99 17.96 8.87
C ILE A 23 -4.88 17.63 7.38
N ILE A 24 -3.77 17.00 6.96
CA ILE A 24 -3.61 16.60 5.55
C ILE A 24 -4.65 15.56 5.14
N LEU A 25 -4.94 14.56 6.00
CA LEU A 25 -5.98 13.58 5.73
C LEU A 25 -7.38 14.21 5.64
N LEU A 26 -7.63 15.27 6.41
CA LEU A 26 -8.86 16.04 6.32
C LEU A 26 -8.96 16.81 4.98
N ILE A 27 -7.86 17.45 4.54
CA ILE A 27 -7.79 18.11 3.22
C ILE A 27 -8.04 17.09 2.11
N PHE A 28 -7.41 15.90 2.18
CA PHE A 28 -7.67 14.82 1.25
C PHE A 28 -9.15 14.41 1.24
N ARG A 29 -9.80 14.37 2.40
CA ARG A 29 -11.21 14.01 2.50
C ARG A 29 -12.15 15.08 1.90
N ILE A 30 -11.83 16.35 2.10
CA ILE A 30 -12.57 17.48 1.48
C ILE A 30 -12.48 17.40 -0.04
N GLY A 31 -11.27 17.20 -0.60
CA GLY A 31 -11.09 17.07 -2.05
C GLY A 31 -11.82 15.86 -2.67
N ASN A 32 -12.01 14.79 -1.90
CA ASN A 32 -12.84 13.64 -2.32
C ASN A 32 -14.35 13.95 -2.39
N ALA A 33 -14.79 15.09 -1.87
CA ALA A 33 -16.20 15.51 -1.93
C ALA A 33 -16.49 16.50 -3.07
N ILE A 34 -15.46 17.00 -3.74
CA ILE A 34 -15.61 18.01 -4.80
C ILE A 34 -15.68 17.32 -6.18
N PRO A 35 -16.85 17.29 -6.85
CA PRO A 35 -16.97 16.67 -8.17
C PRO A 35 -16.31 17.53 -9.26
N VAL A 36 -15.82 16.87 -10.31
CA VAL A 36 -15.30 17.54 -11.50
C VAL A 36 -16.45 18.10 -12.33
N PRO A 37 -16.33 19.31 -12.88
CA PRO A 37 -17.36 19.90 -13.71
C PRO A 37 -17.63 19.06 -14.97
N TYR A 38 -18.81 19.25 -15.57
CA TYR A 38 -19.29 18.60 -16.80
C TYR A 38 -19.54 17.08 -16.72
N VAL A 39 -19.45 16.46 -15.54
CA VAL A 39 -19.73 15.02 -15.34
C VAL A 39 -21.06 14.85 -14.60
N ASN A 40 -21.91 13.96 -15.11
CA ASN A 40 -23.14 13.56 -14.41
C ASN A 40 -22.82 12.53 -13.33
N THR A 41 -22.64 12.99 -12.11
CA THR A 41 -22.23 12.16 -10.96
C THR A 41 -23.29 11.11 -10.59
N ALA A 42 -24.58 11.41 -10.70
CA ALA A 42 -25.65 10.48 -10.36
C ALA A 42 -25.71 9.31 -11.36
N ALA A 43 -25.61 9.59 -12.65
CA ALA A 43 -25.56 8.55 -13.69
C ALA A 43 -24.27 7.72 -13.58
N LEU A 44 -23.14 8.36 -13.25
CA LEU A 44 -21.87 7.68 -13.05
C LEU A 44 -21.93 6.72 -11.83
N GLN A 45 -22.51 7.17 -10.74
CA GLN A 45 -22.66 6.34 -9.53
C GLN A 45 -23.54 5.10 -9.79
N SER A 46 -24.64 5.24 -10.53
CA SER A 46 -25.47 4.11 -10.94
C SER A 46 -24.73 3.15 -11.90
N TYR A 47 -23.91 3.67 -12.81
CA TYR A 47 -23.06 2.87 -13.69
C TYR A 47 -22.03 2.05 -12.89
N PHE A 48 -21.39 2.65 -11.87
CA PHE A 48 -20.43 1.95 -11.02
C PHE A 48 -21.04 0.88 -10.12
N THR A 49 -22.33 0.92 -9.82
CA THR A 49 -22.99 -0.19 -9.09
C THR A 49 -22.99 -1.48 -9.92
N SER A 50 -23.04 -1.40 -11.25
CA SER A 50 -22.93 -2.56 -12.13
C SER A 50 -21.49 -3.08 -12.29
N LEU A 51 -20.49 -2.23 -12.01
CA LEU A 51 -19.07 -2.54 -12.18
C LEU A 51 -18.34 -2.88 -10.86
N GLN A 52 -19.06 -3.13 -9.78
CA GLN A 52 -18.46 -3.43 -8.46
C GLN A 52 -17.51 -4.65 -8.49
N ASN A 53 -17.80 -5.63 -9.36
CA ASN A 53 -17.00 -6.85 -9.52
C ASN A 53 -15.88 -6.74 -10.55
N THR A 54 -15.55 -5.53 -10.96
CA THR A 54 -14.44 -5.26 -11.88
C THR A 54 -13.27 -4.59 -11.15
N VAL A 55 -12.13 -4.50 -11.82
CA VAL A 55 -10.98 -3.75 -11.32
C VAL A 55 -11.33 -2.28 -11.04
N LEU A 56 -12.27 -1.69 -11.80
CA LEU A 56 -12.74 -0.32 -11.58
C LEU A 56 -13.45 -0.17 -10.21
N GLY A 57 -14.22 -1.20 -9.79
CA GLY A 57 -14.81 -1.25 -8.45
C GLY A 57 -13.76 -1.26 -7.35
N LEU A 58 -12.66 -1.98 -7.55
CA LEU A 58 -11.54 -2.05 -6.62
C LEU A 58 -10.79 -0.71 -6.53
N LEU A 59 -10.55 -0.02 -7.66
CA LEU A 59 -10.01 1.34 -7.68
C LEU A 59 -10.92 2.32 -6.94
N ASN A 60 -12.24 2.17 -7.07
CA ASN A 60 -13.22 2.96 -6.34
C ASN A 60 -13.13 2.77 -4.81
N VAL A 61 -12.87 1.55 -4.34
CA VAL A 61 -12.67 1.28 -2.91
C VAL A 61 -11.38 1.95 -2.42
N MET A 62 -10.28 1.82 -3.17
CA MET A 62 -8.99 2.43 -2.80
C MET A 62 -9.02 3.96 -2.79
N SER A 63 -9.79 4.57 -3.70
CA SER A 63 -9.99 6.03 -3.73
C SER A 63 -10.98 6.53 -2.67
N GLY A 64 -11.57 5.63 -1.86
CA GLY A 64 -12.59 6.01 -0.87
C GLY A 64 -13.93 6.42 -1.49
N GLY A 65 -14.24 5.99 -2.72
CA GLY A 65 -15.44 6.33 -3.45
C GLY A 65 -15.32 7.54 -4.38
N ALA A 66 -14.17 8.19 -4.38
CA ALA A 66 -13.89 9.34 -5.22
C ALA A 66 -14.01 9.02 -6.72
N PHE A 67 -13.63 7.79 -7.11
CA PHE A 67 -13.69 7.33 -8.49
C PHE A 67 -15.14 7.24 -9.01
N SER A 68 -16.07 6.68 -8.25
CA SER A 68 -17.48 6.57 -8.67
C SER A 68 -18.24 7.90 -8.68
N GLN A 69 -17.68 8.94 -8.07
CA GLN A 69 -18.27 10.28 -8.03
C GLN A 69 -17.54 11.27 -8.96
N ALA A 70 -16.53 10.82 -9.71
CA ALA A 70 -15.67 11.66 -10.53
C ALA A 70 -15.22 12.93 -9.80
N THR A 71 -14.68 12.78 -8.60
CA THR A 71 -14.17 13.92 -7.83
C THR A 71 -12.77 14.32 -8.31
N ILE A 72 -12.28 15.47 -7.87
CA ILE A 72 -10.94 15.97 -8.19
C ILE A 72 -9.88 14.91 -7.88
N PHE A 73 -10.08 14.13 -6.81
CA PHE A 73 -9.17 13.06 -6.37
C PHE A 73 -9.57 11.66 -6.83
N ALA A 74 -10.33 11.55 -7.93
CA ALA A 74 -10.81 10.26 -8.44
C ALA A 74 -9.68 9.27 -8.72
N LEU A 75 -8.57 9.69 -9.33
CA LEU A 75 -7.41 8.83 -9.59
C LEU A 75 -6.63 8.47 -8.33
N SER A 76 -6.92 9.15 -7.19
CA SER A 76 -6.22 8.93 -5.93
C SER A 76 -4.69 8.99 -6.09
N ILE A 77 -3.95 8.20 -5.34
CA ILE A 77 -2.48 8.09 -5.39
C ILE A 77 -1.99 7.04 -6.41
N GLN A 78 -2.91 6.42 -7.15
CA GLN A 78 -2.61 5.32 -8.08
C GLN A 78 -1.54 5.66 -9.15
N PRO A 79 -1.57 6.84 -9.81
CA PRO A 79 -0.53 7.20 -10.77
C PRO A 79 0.86 7.27 -10.16
N TYR A 80 0.97 7.74 -8.91
CA TYR A 80 2.24 7.80 -8.19
C TYR A 80 2.77 6.41 -7.84
N ILE A 81 1.90 5.50 -7.39
CA ILE A 81 2.29 4.11 -7.10
C ILE A 81 2.83 3.47 -8.38
N ASN A 82 2.12 3.60 -9.50
CA ASN A 82 2.56 3.07 -10.79
C ASN A 82 3.91 3.65 -11.22
N ALA A 83 4.09 4.98 -11.11
CA ALA A 83 5.36 5.64 -11.42
C ALA A 83 6.50 5.14 -10.52
N SER A 84 6.25 5.04 -9.22
CA SER A 84 7.24 4.57 -8.25
C SER A 84 7.69 3.14 -8.55
N ILE A 85 6.76 2.24 -8.89
CA ILE A 85 7.09 0.86 -9.27
C ILE A 85 7.95 0.84 -10.54
N ILE A 86 7.53 1.58 -11.58
CA ILE A 86 8.25 1.63 -12.85
C ILE A 86 9.67 2.15 -12.62
N ILE A 87 9.84 3.24 -11.89
CA ILE A 87 11.16 3.81 -11.60
C ILE A 87 12.02 2.88 -10.75
N GLN A 88 11.45 2.20 -9.75
CA GLN A 88 12.19 1.22 -8.95
C GLN A 88 12.68 0.03 -9.80
N LEU A 89 11.84 -0.47 -10.72
CA LEU A 89 12.25 -1.51 -11.67
C LEU A 89 13.33 -1.02 -12.62
N LEU A 90 13.20 0.21 -13.12
CA LEU A 90 14.19 0.82 -14.01
C LEU A 90 15.52 1.09 -13.28
N CYS A 91 15.52 1.41 -12.00
CA CYS A 91 16.74 1.55 -11.20
C CYS A 91 17.54 0.23 -11.07
N ILE A 92 16.90 -0.92 -11.27
CA ILE A 92 17.61 -2.22 -11.32
C ILE A 92 18.02 -2.57 -12.75
N ALA A 93 17.19 -2.23 -13.75
CA ALA A 93 17.42 -2.59 -15.13
C ALA A 93 18.43 -1.69 -15.83
N ILE A 94 18.53 -0.41 -15.45
CA ILE A 94 19.36 0.60 -16.10
C ILE A 94 20.55 0.95 -15.18
N PRO A 95 21.82 0.63 -15.59
CA PRO A 95 23.00 0.88 -14.76
C PRO A 95 23.19 2.36 -14.37
N ALA A 96 22.77 3.30 -15.22
CA ALA A 96 22.85 4.73 -14.91
C ALA A 96 21.95 5.11 -13.72
N LEU A 97 20.72 4.59 -13.68
CA LEU A 97 19.79 4.83 -12.56
C LEU A 97 20.21 4.06 -11.31
N GLU A 98 20.80 2.88 -11.47
CA GLU A 98 21.36 2.11 -10.35
C GLU A 98 22.47 2.88 -9.64
N ARG A 99 23.40 3.48 -10.39
CA ARG A 99 24.47 4.34 -9.85
C ARG A 99 23.90 5.54 -9.11
N MET A 100 22.93 6.25 -9.70
CA MET A 100 22.26 7.36 -9.05
C MET A 100 21.61 6.94 -7.72
N SER A 101 21.02 5.74 -7.66
CA SER A 101 20.35 5.22 -6.45
C SER A 101 21.34 4.83 -5.35
N LYS A 102 22.48 4.22 -5.69
CA LYS A 102 23.41 3.60 -4.74
C LYS A 102 24.67 4.43 -4.47
N GLU A 103 25.20 5.13 -5.47
CA GLU A 103 26.51 5.79 -5.40
C GLU A 103 26.42 7.29 -5.11
N GLU A 104 25.38 7.99 -5.62
CA GLU A 104 25.24 9.45 -5.47
C GLU A 104 24.62 9.89 -4.11
N GLY A 105 24.34 8.95 -3.20
CA GLY A 105 23.83 9.25 -1.87
C GLY A 105 22.51 10.05 -1.86
N GLU A 106 22.44 11.13 -1.09
CA GLU A 106 21.22 11.96 -0.94
C GLU A 106 20.85 12.73 -2.22
N GLU A 107 21.83 13.17 -3.01
CA GLU A 107 21.55 13.86 -4.28
C GLU A 107 20.93 12.94 -5.32
N GLY A 108 21.42 11.71 -5.43
CA GLY A 108 20.86 10.70 -6.31
C GLY A 108 19.42 10.33 -5.95
N LYS A 109 19.13 10.17 -4.67
CA LYS A 109 17.77 9.96 -4.18
C LYS A 109 16.82 11.10 -4.54
N LYS A 110 17.26 12.35 -4.41
CA LYS A 110 16.47 13.53 -4.82
C LYS A 110 16.20 13.56 -6.32
N LYS A 111 17.19 13.21 -7.16
CA LYS A 111 17.01 13.12 -8.61
C LYS A 111 16.00 12.03 -8.99
N ILE A 112 16.09 10.84 -8.38
CA ILE A 112 15.14 9.74 -8.59
C ILE A 112 13.73 10.15 -8.15
N ALA A 113 13.58 10.82 -7.01
CA ALA A 113 12.29 11.35 -6.58
C ALA A 113 11.71 12.35 -7.59
N SER A 114 12.54 13.23 -8.17
CA SER A 114 12.10 14.17 -9.20
C SER A 114 11.64 13.45 -10.47
N ILE A 115 12.37 12.43 -10.92
CA ILE A 115 11.98 11.59 -12.06
C ILE A 115 10.65 10.91 -11.79
N THR A 116 10.47 10.37 -10.59
CA THR A 116 9.22 9.75 -10.16
C THR A 116 8.05 10.73 -10.19
N ARG A 117 8.23 11.98 -9.74
CA ARG A 117 7.21 13.04 -9.80
C ARG A 117 6.79 13.36 -11.23
N TYR A 118 7.74 13.56 -12.14
CA TYR A 118 7.44 13.82 -13.55
C TYR A 118 6.73 12.64 -14.20
N SER A 119 7.20 11.42 -13.96
CA SER A 119 6.56 10.18 -14.43
C SER A 119 5.14 10.04 -13.88
N THR A 120 4.90 10.44 -12.64
CA THR A 120 3.56 10.46 -12.02
C THR A 120 2.60 11.35 -12.78
N VAL A 121 3.03 12.56 -13.13
CA VAL A 121 2.18 13.50 -13.89
C VAL A 121 1.86 12.95 -15.27
N ALA A 122 2.85 12.35 -15.96
CA ALA A 122 2.64 11.73 -17.27
C ALA A 122 1.64 10.56 -17.21
N ILE A 123 1.79 9.68 -16.21
CA ILE A 123 0.87 8.55 -16.00
C ILE A 123 -0.51 9.04 -15.56
N ALA A 124 -0.60 10.07 -14.73
CA ALA A 124 -1.87 10.68 -14.32
C ALA A 124 -2.62 11.28 -15.52
N LEU A 125 -1.91 11.88 -16.46
CA LEU A 125 -2.49 12.42 -17.68
C LEU A 125 -3.04 11.29 -18.57
N LEU A 126 -2.31 10.19 -18.74
CA LEU A 126 -2.79 9.00 -19.46
C LEU A 126 -4.01 8.36 -18.79
N GLN A 127 -3.98 8.19 -17.48
CA GLN A 127 -5.10 7.61 -16.74
C GLN A 127 -6.29 8.57 -16.68
N GLY A 128 -6.07 9.86 -16.55
CA GLY A 128 -7.12 10.88 -16.63
C GLY A 128 -7.81 10.89 -17.99
N PHE A 129 -7.04 10.77 -19.07
CA PHE A 129 -7.59 10.62 -20.43
C PHE A 129 -8.38 9.31 -20.57
N ALA A 130 -7.86 8.20 -20.06
CA ALA A 130 -8.55 6.92 -20.04
C ALA A 130 -9.90 7.02 -19.33
N TYR A 131 -9.93 7.68 -18.18
CA TYR A 131 -11.15 7.87 -17.41
C TYR A 131 -12.13 8.81 -18.11
N TYR A 132 -11.66 9.89 -18.73
CA TYR A 132 -12.48 10.74 -19.59
C TYR A 132 -13.13 9.92 -20.73
N MET A 133 -12.38 9.07 -21.43
CA MET A 133 -12.91 8.22 -22.49
C MET A 133 -13.99 7.24 -21.97
N LEU A 134 -13.79 6.67 -20.78
CA LEU A 134 -14.81 5.84 -20.15
C LEU A 134 -16.09 6.62 -19.90
N ILE A 135 -16.01 7.83 -19.35
CA ILE A 135 -17.17 8.70 -19.08
C ILE A 135 -17.87 9.09 -20.39
N LYS A 136 -17.11 9.45 -21.44
CA LYS A 136 -17.62 9.86 -22.74
C LYS A 136 -18.32 8.70 -23.46
N ASN A 137 -17.72 7.53 -23.52
CA ASN A 137 -18.26 6.37 -24.25
C ASN A 137 -19.55 5.84 -23.62
N ASN A 138 -19.73 6.03 -22.30
CA ASN A 138 -20.96 5.64 -21.61
C ASN A 138 -22.00 6.77 -21.53
N GLY A 139 -21.75 7.91 -22.19
CA GLY A 139 -22.72 9.02 -22.23
C GLY A 139 -22.95 9.71 -20.88
N LEU A 140 -21.95 9.70 -20.00
CA LEU A 140 -22.03 10.22 -18.63
C LEU A 140 -21.58 11.68 -18.51
N ILE A 141 -21.32 12.34 -19.63
CA ILE A 141 -21.04 13.78 -19.73
C ILE A 141 -22.37 14.52 -19.81
N VAL A 142 -22.46 15.68 -19.15
CA VAL A 142 -23.63 16.57 -19.25
C VAL A 142 -23.88 16.94 -20.70
N ALA A 143 -25.16 16.97 -21.13
CA ALA A 143 -25.55 17.11 -22.54
C ALA A 143 -24.94 18.34 -23.22
N GLU A 144 -24.83 19.45 -22.50
CA GLU A 144 -24.26 20.72 -22.97
C GLU A 144 -22.76 20.65 -23.30
N ALA A 145 -22.04 19.70 -22.68
CA ALA A 145 -20.59 19.58 -22.80
C ALA A 145 -20.14 18.35 -23.63
N LYS A 146 -21.08 17.55 -24.17
CA LYS A 146 -20.82 16.26 -24.79
C LYS A 146 -19.82 16.29 -25.96
N ASN A 147 -19.78 17.38 -26.74
CA ASN A 147 -18.89 17.54 -27.90
C ASN A 147 -17.87 18.67 -27.71
N SER A 148 -17.76 19.22 -26.52
CA SER A 148 -16.82 20.32 -26.24
C SER A 148 -15.40 19.78 -25.97
N ILE A 149 -14.43 20.19 -26.80
CA ILE A 149 -13.01 19.91 -26.57
C ILE A 149 -12.54 20.57 -25.27
N TRP A 150 -13.09 21.75 -24.95
CA TRP A 150 -12.81 22.45 -23.70
C TRP A 150 -13.18 21.64 -22.47
N ALA A 151 -14.36 21.03 -22.46
CA ALA A 151 -14.78 20.13 -21.37
C ALA A 151 -13.83 18.93 -21.21
N ALA A 152 -13.37 18.34 -22.31
CA ALA A 152 -12.40 17.24 -22.29
C ALA A 152 -11.08 17.69 -21.64
N ILE A 153 -10.55 18.83 -22.02
CA ILE A 153 -9.30 19.38 -21.48
C ILE A 153 -9.46 19.65 -19.98
N VAL A 154 -10.56 20.32 -19.57
CA VAL A 154 -10.83 20.63 -18.15
C VAL A 154 -10.93 19.35 -17.32
N ILE A 155 -11.67 18.34 -17.76
CA ILE A 155 -11.83 17.07 -17.04
C ILE A 155 -10.46 16.37 -16.85
N VAL A 156 -9.68 16.20 -17.93
CA VAL A 156 -8.39 15.53 -17.89
C VAL A 156 -7.38 16.29 -17.03
N LEU A 157 -7.30 17.61 -17.17
CA LEU A 157 -6.40 18.44 -16.38
C LEU A 157 -6.79 18.43 -14.89
N THR A 158 -8.09 18.43 -14.58
CA THR A 158 -8.56 18.38 -13.19
C THR A 158 -8.16 17.05 -12.53
N PHE A 159 -8.33 15.91 -13.19
CA PHE A 159 -7.89 14.62 -12.66
C PHE A 159 -6.37 14.56 -12.50
N THR A 160 -5.61 15.09 -13.46
CA THR A 160 -4.16 15.11 -13.42
C THR A 160 -3.63 15.98 -12.28
N SER A 161 -4.16 17.20 -12.15
CA SER A 161 -3.78 18.12 -11.08
C SER A 161 -4.18 17.61 -9.71
N GLY A 162 -5.35 16.97 -9.59
CA GLY A 162 -5.79 16.32 -8.35
C GLY A 162 -4.84 15.21 -7.92
N SER A 163 -4.40 14.37 -8.85
CA SER A 163 -3.43 13.31 -8.54
C SER A 163 -2.05 13.86 -8.17
N ALA A 164 -1.59 14.91 -8.84
CA ALA A 164 -0.35 15.60 -8.50
C ALA A 164 -0.42 16.23 -7.10
N LEU A 165 -1.57 16.81 -6.74
CA LEU A 165 -1.78 17.36 -5.40
C LEU A 165 -1.76 16.26 -4.33
N ILE A 166 -2.41 15.11 -4.57
CA ILE A 166 -2.36 13.96 -3.64
C ILE A 166 -0.94 13.45 -3.47
N MET A 167 -0.17 13.33 -4.54
CA MET A 167 1.25 12.97 -4.48
C MET A 167 2.01 13.92 -3.54
N TRP A 168 1.85 15.23 -3.74
CA TRP A 168 2.50 16.24 -2.90
C TRP A 168 2.05 16.14 -1.43
N LEU A 169 0.75 15.96 -1.16
CA LEU A 169 0.24 15.74 0.20
C LEU A 169 0.83 14.49 0.85
N GLY A 170 0.99 13.40 0.09
CA GLY A 170 1.64 12.18 0.57
C GLY A 170 3.10 12.39 0.93
N GLU A 171 3.85 13.13 0.12
CA GLU A 171 5.24 13.50 0.42
C GLU A 171 5.33 14.38 1.67
N GLN A 172 4.42 15.35 1.85
CA GLN A 172 4.36 16.19 3.04
C GLN A 172 4.12 15.36 4.31
N ILE A 173 3.25 14.36 4.28
CA ILE A 173 3.08 13.45 5.43
C ILE A 173 4.36 12.69 5.72
N THR A 174 5.07 12.21 4.69
CA THR A 174 6.31 11.44 4.87
C THR A 174 7.42 12.31 5.47
N GLU A 175 7.51 13.58 5.07
CA GLU A 175 8.57 14.49 5.50
C GLU A 175 8.30 15.11 6.89
N TYR A 176 7.08 15.62 7.11
CA TYR A 176 6.71 16.36 8.32
C TYR A 176 5.73 15.65 9.24
N GLY A 177 5.15 14.55 8.80
CA GLY A 177 4.17 13.77 9.54
C GLY A 177 4.75 12.52 10.21
N ILE A 178 3.93 11.46 10.26
CA ILE A 178 4.29 10.17 10.83
C ILE A 178 4.05 9.05 9.82
N GLY A 179 5.06 8.21 9.65
CA GLY A 179 4.98 7.03 8.79
C GLY A 179 5.08 7.35 7.30
N ASN A 180 4.63 6.42 6.47
CA ASN A 180 4.61 6.58 5.01
C ASN A 180 3.32 7.28 4.57
N GLY A 181 3.44 8.50 4.04
CA GLY A 181 2.29 9.32 3.66
C GLY A 181 1.42 8.72 2.56
N ILE A 182 2.02 7.98 1.62
CA ILE A 182 1.30 7.27 0.56
C ILE A 182 0.38 6.21 1.15
N SER A 183 0.93 5.39 2.05
CA SER A 183 0.18 4.36 2.76
C SER A 183 -0.92 4.96 3.63
N MET A 184 -0.66 6.12 4.26
CA MET A 184 -1.63 6.84 5.08
C MET A 184 -2.82 7.38 4.26
N ILE A 185 -2.58 7.87 3.05
CA ILE A 185 -3.66 8.33 2.16
C ILE A 185 -4.51 7.13 1.70
N LEU A 186 -3.89 6.00 1.33
CA LEU A 186 -4.62 4.77 1.01
C LEU A 186 -5.45 4.27 2.21
N PHE A 187 -4.86 4.26 3.39
CA PHE A 187 -5.53 3.92 4.64
C PHE A 187 -6.78 4.78 4.86
N ALA A 188 -6.65 6.11 4.73
CA ALA A 188 -7.77 7.04 4.90
C ALA A 188 -8.86 6.83 3.83
N GLY A 189 -8.47 6.56 2.58
CA GLY A 189 -9.39 6.22 1.50
C GLY A 189 -10.22 4.98 1.82
N ILE A 190 -9.55 3.89 2.20
CA ILE A 190 -10.20 2.61 2.47
C ILE A 190 -11.09 2.71 3.74
N ILE A 191 -10.55 3.27 4.83
CA ILE A 191 -11.27 3.32 6.12
C ILE A 191 -12.55 4.17 6.02
N SER A 192 -12.55 5.19 5.17
CA SER A 192 -13.71 6.05 4.95
C SER A 192 -14.92 5.32 4.37
N ARG A 193 -14.72 4.14 3.76
CA ARG A 193 -15.79 3.29 3.21
C ARG A 193 -16.37 2.31 4.22
N PHE A 194 -15.70 2.07 5.33
CA PHE A 194 -16.17 1.13 6.35
C PHE A 194 -17.56 1.48 6.91
N PRO A 195 -17.86 2.73 7.31
CA PRO A 195 -19.19 3.07 7.82
C PRO A 195 -20.30 2.80 6.78
N VAL A 196 -20.04 3.13 5.51
CA VAL A 196 -20.99 2.91 4.41
C VAL A 196 -21.19 1.42 4.16
N SER A 197 -20.11 0.63 4.21
CA SER A 197 -20.18 -0.83 4.05
C SER A 197 -20.97 -1.49 5.19
N ILE A 198 -20.79 -1.04 6.42
CA ILE A 198 -21.55 -1.53 7.58
C ILE A 198 -23.03 -1.18 7.42
N ALA A 199 -23.35 0.08 7.08
CA ALA A 199 -24.73 0.53 6.88
C ALA A 199 -25.43 -0.26 5.75
N SER A 200 -24.74 -0.51 4.63
CA SER A 200 -25.28 -1.31 3.52
C SER A 200 -25.52 -2.77 3.93
N THR A 201 -24.65 -3.36 4.72
CA THR A 201 -24.83 -4.73 5.23
C THR A 201 -26.05 -4.81 6.16
N ILE A 202 -26.22 -3.87 7.07
CA ILE A 202 -27.38 -3.78 7.96
C ILE A 202 -28.66 -3.61 7.13
N SER A 203 -28.66 -2.71 6.14
CA SER A 203 -29.80 -2.52 5.23
C SER A 203 -30.17 -3.80 4.47
N ASN A 204 -29.20 -4.55 3.98
CA ASN A 204 -29.44 -5.82 3.28
C ASN A 204 -30.00 -6.90 4.21
N VAL A 205 -29.62 -6.92 5.49
CA VAL A 205 -30.19 -7.82 6.49
C VAL A 205 -31.64 -7.45 6.79
N ILE A 206 -31.95 -6.16 6.98
CA ILE A 206 -33.30 -5.67 7.26
C ILE A 206 -34.22 -5.93 6.06
N SER A 207 -33.72 -5.75 4.83
CA SER A 207 -34.47 -6.00 3.58
C SER A 207 -34.68 -7.50 3.28
N GLY A 208 -34.12 -8.41 4.09
CA GLY A 208 -34.21 -9.85 3.86
C GLY A 208 -33.33 -10.39 2.73
N ASN A 209 -32.52 -9.52 2.08
CA ASN A 209 -31.60 -9.91 1.01
C ASN A 209 -30.39 -10.70 1.53
N LEU A 210 -30.04 -10.54 2.81
CA LEU A 210 -28.93 -11.21 3.47
C LEU A 210 -29.41 -11.79 4.82
N GLN A 211 -29.14 -13.06 5.05
CA GLN A 211 -29.46 -13.69 6.33
C GLN A 211 -28.54 -13.14 7.44
N TRP A 212 -29.10 -12.82 8.60
CA TRP A 212 -28.37 -12.19 9.71
C TRP A 212 -27.14 -13.00 10.18
N TRP A 213 -27.25 -14.34 10.18
CA TRP A 213 -26.14 -15.23 10.56
C TRP A 213 -24.99 -15.20 9.56
N VAL A 214 -25.26 -14.98 8.24
CA VAL A 214 -24.23 -14.80 7.22
C VAL A 214 -23.48 -13.51 7.46
N ALA A 215 -24.19 -12.41 7.75
CA ALA A 215 -23.55 -11.14 8.13
C ALA A 215 -22.64 -11.28 9.36
N LEU A 216 -23.12 -12.00 10.39
CA LEU A 216 -22.35 -12.26 11.61
C LEU A 216 -21.07 -13.06 11.28
N LEU A 217 -21.18 -14.13 10.50
CA LEU A 217 -20.05 -14.96 10.08
C LEU A 217 -19.03 -14.17 9.28
N MET A 218 -19.50 -13.23 8.43
CA MET A 218 -18.63 -12.31 7.68
C MET A 218 -17.78 -11.43 8.61
N TYR A 219 -18.40 -10.81 9.63
CA TYR A 219 -17.67 -9.95 10.57
C TYR A 219 -16.72 -10.76 11.47
N ILE A 220 -17.10 -11.94 11.90
CA ILE A 220 -16.22 -12.86 12.64
C ILE A 220 -15.03 -13.27 11.76
N GLY A 221 -15.27 -13.61 10.50
CA GLY A 221 -14.22 -13.92 9.55
C GLY A 221 -13.25 -12.76 9.31
N ALA A 222 -13.78 -11.54 9.14
CA ALA A 222 -12.96 -10.34 9.01
C ALA A 222 -12.09 -10.10 10.26
N LEU A 223 -12.65 -10.30 11.46
CA LEU A 223 -11.93 -10.16 12.72
C LEU A 223 -10.85 -11.23 12.86
N ALA A 224 -11.13 -12.48 12.47
CA ALA A 224 -10.14 -13.57 12.43
C ALA A 224 -8.98 -13.25 11.48
N ILE A 225 -9.27 -12.68 10.30
CA ILE A 225 -8.26 -12.22 9.34
C ILE A 225 -7.40 -11.11 9.97
N ILE A 226 -7.99 -10.13 10.65
CA ILE A 226 -7.25 -9.05 11.34
C ILE A 226 -6.28 -9.64 12.37
N VAL A 227 -6.76 -10.56 13.22
CA VAL A 227 -5.92 -11.21 14.24
C VAL A 227 -4.76 -11.97 13.60
N LEU A 228 -5.05 -12.70 12.52
CA LEU A 228 -4.02 -13.44 11.78
C LEU A 228 -2.97 -12.50 11.16
N ILE A 229 -3.39 -11.37 10.60
CA ILE A 229 -2.48 -10.36 10.03
C ILE A 229 -1.58 -9.79 11.12
N VAL A 230 -2.13 -9.41 12.26
CA VAL A 230 -1.36 -8.88 13.39
C VAL A 230 -0.34 -9.90 13.88
N PHE A 231 -0.77 -11.16 14.06
CA PHE A 231 0.10 -12.23 14.55
C PHE A 231 1.28 -12.49 13.60
N VAL A 232 1.06 -12.55 12.29
CA VAL A 232 2.14 -12.81 11.33
C VAL A 232 3.04 -11.59 11.14
N ASN A 233 2.49 -10.37 11.18
CA ASN A 233 3.30 -9.16 11.05
C ASN A 233 4.18 -8.89 12.29
N ASP A 234 3.80 -9.39 13.47
CA ASP A 234 4.62 -9.30 14.68
C ASP A 234 5.59 -10.47 14.82
N ALA A 235 5.40 -11.54 14.02
CA ALA A 235 6.29 -12.68 14.04
C ALA A 235 7.68 -12.33 13.49
N GLU A 236 8.73 -12.73 14.25
CA GLU A 236 10.13 -12.51 13.86
C GLU A 236 10.97 -13.78 14.03
N ARG A 237 11.90 -13.99 13.12
CA ARG A 237 12.95 -15.00 13.24
C ARG A 237 14.18 -14.38 13.88
N ARG A 238 14.54 -14.78 15.09
CA ARG A 238 15.71 -14.30 15.81
C ARG A 238 16.92 -15.15 15.45
N LEU A 239 17.93 -14.54 14.81
CA LEU A 239 19.20 -15.19 14.55
C LEU A 239 20.17 -14.88 15.69
N PRO A 240 20.78 -15.90 16.35
CA PRO A 240 21.72 -15.65 17.43
C PRO A 240 23.01 -15.01 16.88
N VAL A 241 23.42 -13.92 17.49
CA VAL A 241 24.68 -13.20 17.20
C VAL A 241 25.49 -13.14 18.48
N GLN A 242 26.78 -13.49 18.39
CA GLN A 242 27.72 -13.40 19.50
C GLN A 242 28.78 -12.36 19.18
N TYR A 243 29.11 -11.53 20.15
CA TYR A 243 30.18 -10.57 20.05
C TYR A 243 31.43 -11.06 20.79
N ALA A 244 32.61 -10.89 20.19
CA ALA A 244 33.87 -11.25 20.81
C ALA A 244 34.08 -10.44 22.11
N LYS A 245 34.54 -11.13 23.16
CA LYS A 245 34.91 -10.46 24.40
C LYS A 245 36.17 -9.61 24.15
N ARG A 246 36.10 -8.33 24.45
CA ARG A 246 37.27 -7.41 24.46
C ARG A 246 37.67 -7.15 25.88
N VAL A 247 38.96 -7.38 26.18
CA VAL A 247 39.58 -7.00 27.46
C VAL A 247 40.22 -5.64 27.25
N VAL A 248 39.75 -4.61 27.93
CA VAL A 248 40.37 -3.27 27.95
C VAL A 248 40.84 -2.98 29.37
N GLY A 249 42.13 -3.15 29.58
CA GLY A 249 42.73 -3.07 30.92
C GLY A 249 42.30 -4.26 31.79
N ARG A 250 41.80 -3.98 33.01
CA ARG A 250 41.30 -4.97 33.98
C ARG A 250 39.79 -5.31 33.81
N LYS A 251 39.08 -4.62 32.91
CA LYS A 251 37.63 -4.84 32.71
C LYS A 251 37.38 -5.58 31.43
N MET A 252 36.53 -6.59 31.51
CA MET A 252 36.03 -7.37 30.36
C MET A 252 34.79 -6.68 29.79
N TYR A 253 34.87 -6.21 28.54
CA TYR A 253 33.76 -5.63 27.80
C TYR A 253 33.37 -6.60 26.69
N GLY A 254 32.06 -6.79 26.47
CA GLY A 254 31.51 -7.68 25.43
C GLY A 254 31.17 -9.06 25.94
N GLY A 255 30.86 -9.96 25.03
CA GLY A 255 30.40 -11.32 25.34
C GLY A 255 28.88 -11.42 25.58
N GLN A 256 28.12 -10.35 25.32
CA GLN A 256 26.66 -10.42 25.29
C GLN A 256 26.21 -11.14 24.00
N SER A 257 25.41 -12.16 24.15
CA SER A 257 24.70 -12.77 23.02
C SER A 257 23.47 -11.90 22.72
N THR A 258 23.42 -11.35 21.53
CA THR A 258 22.26 -10.63 21.03
C THR A 258 21.61 -11.43 19.89
N HIS A 259 20.48 -10.95 19.41
CA HIS A 259 19.77 -11.60 18.33
C HIS A 259 19.55 -10.58 17.21
N LEU A 260 19.75 -11.01 15.96
CA LEU A 260 19.34 -10.26 14.79
C LEU A 260 17.88 -10.61 14.49
N PRO A 261 16.92 -9.71 14.74
CA PRO A 261 15.52 -9.98 14.44
C PRO A 261 15.26 -9.81 12.95
N MET A 262 14.70 -10.85 12.31
CA MET A 262 14.23 -10.81 10.93
C MET A 262 12.71 -11.02 10.93
N LYS A 263 11.95 -10.01 10.51
CA LYS A 263 10.48 -10.10 10.45
C LYS A 263 10.04 -11.12 9.40
N VAL A 264 8.98 -11.86 9.67
CA VAL A 264 8.40 -12.82 8.73
C VAL A 264 7.83 -12.12 7.50
N ASN A 265 7.20 -10.97 7.71
CA ASN A 265 6.78 -10.07 6.64
C ASN A 265 7.70 -8.85 6.58
N MET A 266 8.87 -8.98 5.94
CA MET A 266 9.83 -7.87 5.78
C MET A 266 9.37 -6.84 4.77
N SER A 267 8.63 -7.27 3.75
CA SER A 267 8.17 -6.41 2.66
C SER A 267 6.90 -5.63 3.00
N GLY A 268 6.26 -5.88 4.15
CA GLY A 268 5.06 -5.17 4.59
C GLY A 268 3.88 -5.37 3.64
N VAL A 269 3.16 -4.30 3.37
CA VAL A 269 1.98 -4.29 2.47
C VAL A 269 2.34 -3.93 1.02
N MET A 270 3.57 -3.46 0.76
CA MET A 270 3.99 -2.96 -0.55
C MET A 270 3.82 -3.98 -1.69
N PRO A 271 4.14 -5.27 -1.53
CA PRO A 271 3.93 -6.26 -2.59
C PRO A 271 2.48 -6.37 -3.05
N ILE A 272 1.52 -6.24 -2.13
CA ILE A 272 0.09 -6.29 -2.44
C ILE A 272 -0.32 -5.07 -3.25
N ILE A 273 0.13 -3.88 -2.83
CA ILE A 273 -0.17 -2.63 -3.53
C ILE A 273 0.41 -2.63 -4.94
N PHE A 274 1.65 -3.12 -5.09
CA PHE A 274 2.32 -3.22 -6.39
C PHE A 274 1.68 -4.26 -7.30
N ALA A 275 1.40 -5.45 -6.78
CA ALA A 275 0.70 -6.49 -7.53
C ALA A 275 -0.68 -6.01 -8.01
N GLN A 276 -1.41 -5.30 -7.16
CA GLN A 276 -2.72 -4.74 -7.48
C GLN A 276 -2.62 -3.65 -8.55
N SER A 277 -1.62 -2.79 -8.48
CA SER A 277 -1.40 -1.75 -9.46
C SER A 277 -1.17 -2.32 -10.86
N ILE A 278 -0.31 -3.34 -10.98
CA ILE A 278 -0.07 -4.02 -12.27
C ILE A 278 -1.27 -4.84 -12.72
N ALA A 279 -1.93 -5.56 -11.82
CA ALA A 279 -3.14 -6.31 -12.14
C ALA A 279 -4.30 -5.42 -12.62
N SER A 280 -4.28 -4.12 -12.28
CA SER A 280 -5.28 -3.15 -12.75
C SER A 280 -5.01 -2.61 -14.18
N LEU A 281 -3.80 -2.76 -14.73
CA LEU A 281 -3.45 -2.24 -16.06
C LEU A 281 -4.31 -2.83 -17.19
N PRO A 282 -4.58 -4.16 -17.25
CA PRO A 282 -5.45 -4.72 -18.29
C PRO A 282 -6.85 -4.10 -18.30
N ALA A 283 -7.41 -3.81 -17.13
CA ALA A 283 -8.73 -3.16 -17.03
C ALA A 283 -8.70 -1.71 -17.50
N THR A 284 -7.61 -0.99 -17.23
CA THR A 284 -7.42 0.37 -17.73
C THR A 284 -7.35 0.38 -19.26
N VAL A 285 -6.63 -0.57 -19.86
CA VAL A 285 -6.58 -0.74 -21.33
C VAL A 285 -7.94 -1.14 -21.90
N ALA A 286 -8.68 -2.05 -21.23
CA ALA A 286 -10.02 -2.44 -21.63
C ALA A 286 -11.02 -1.25 -21.57
N ALA A 287 -10.87 -0.37 -20.58
CA ALA A 287 -11.67 0.86 -20.49
C ALA A 287 -11.36 1.83 -21.64
N LEU A 288 -10.08 1.98 -22.02
CA LEU A 288 -9.66 2.81 -23.16
C LEU A 288 -10.21 2.28 -24.51
N THR A 289 -10.23 0.97 -24.68
CA THR A 289 -10.69 0.34 -25.93
C THR A 289 -12.21 0.17 -25.99
N GLY A 290 -12.96 0.61 -24.98
CA GLY A 290 -14.41 0.48 -24.91
C GLY A 290 -14.91 -0.92 -24.54
N HIS A 291 -14.03 -1.84 -24.18
CA HIS A 291 -14.33 -3.23 -23.84
C HIS A 291 -14.32 -3.47 -22.32
N SER A 292 -14.92 -2.56 -21.55
CA SER A 292 -14.93 -2.59 -20.08
C SER A 292 -15.55 -3.86 -19.46
N ASN A 293 -16.38 -4.58 -20.22
CA ASN A 293 -17.02 -5.85 -19.81
C ASN A 293 -16.26 -7.11 -20.22
N SER A 294 -15.06 -6.98 -20.79
CA SER A 294 -14.25 -8.12 -21.19
C SER A 294 -13.82 -9.00 -20.00
N ALA A 295 -13.57 -10.27 -20.25
CA ALA A 295 -13.11 -11.22 -19.22
C ALA A 295 -11.80 -10.75 -18.52
N TRP A 296 -11.00 -9.94 -19.18
CA TRP A 296 -9.73 -9.39 -18.68
C TRP A 296 -9.91 -8.28 -17.64
N ALA A 297 -11.04 -7.57 -17.70
CA ALA A 297 -11.35 -6.49 -16.75
C ALA A 297 -12.04 -6.99 -15.49
N ARG A 298 -12.48 -8.26 -15.45
CA ARG A 298 -13.22 -8.84 -14.32
C ARG A 298 -12.26 -9.35 -13.26
N THR A 299 -12.39 -8.84 -12.03
CA THR A 299 -11.64 -9.32 -10.85
C THR A 299 -12.19 -10.65 -10.32
N ASN A 300 -13.43 -10.99 -10.70
CA ASN A 300 -14.11 -12.19 -10.26
C ASN A 300 -13.84 -13.37 -11.22
N THR A 301 -12.57 -13.68 -11.46
CA THR A 301 -12.14 -14.75 -12.36
C THR A 301 -10.98 -15.52 -11.72
N ILE A 302 -10.94 -16.83 -11.90
CA ILE A 302 -9.84 -17.69 -11.42
C ILE A 302 -8.49 -17.20 -12.00
N TRP A 303 -8.47 -16.81 -13.27
CA TRP A 303 -7.29 -16.27 -13.94
C TRP A 303 -6.74 -15.02 -13.24
N TYR A 304 -7.63 -14.10 -12.85
CA TYR A 304 -7.22 -12.92 -12.09
C TYR A 304 -6.63 -13.29 -10.74
N ALA A 305 -7.24 -14.24 -10.02
CA ALA A 305 -6.74 -14.71 -8.74
C ALA A 305 -5.35 -15.34 -8.87
N VAL A 306 -5.13 -16.19 -9.89
CA VAL A 306 -3.81 -16.83 -10.15
C VAL A 306 -2.75 -15.79 -10.54
N LEU A 307 -3.08 -14.87 -11.46
CA LEU A 307 -2.19 -13.80 -11.86
C LEU A 307 -1.80 -12.92 -10.67
N TYR A 308 -2.79 -12.53 -9.87
CA TYR A 308 -2.59 -11.68 -8.71
C TYR A 308 -1.74 -12.37 -7.65
N PHE A 309 -1.98 -13.65 -7.38
CA PHE A 309 -1.15 -14.47 -6.49
C PHE A 309 0.31 -14.54 -6.96
N ALA A 310 0.55 -14.80 -8.25
CA ALA A 310 1.88 -14.84 -8.84
C ALA A 310 2.60 -13.48 -8.75
N LEU A 311 1.88 -12.38 -9.01
CA LEU A 311 2.41 -11.03 -8.87
C LEU A 311 2.78 -10.69 -7.42
N ILE A 312 1.96 -11.09 -6.44
CA ILE A 312 2.29 -10.89 -5.02
C ILE A 312 3.59 -11.60 -4.65
N ILE A 313 3.77 -12.86 -5.07
CA ILE A 313 5.01 -13.59 -4.82
C ILE A 313 6.20 -12.89 -5.48
N PHE A 314 6.06 -12.51 -6.75
CA PHE A 314 7.11 -11.80 -7.48
C PHE A 314 7.52 -10.51 -6.76
N PHE A 315 6.56 -9.66 -6.41
CA PHE A 315 6.85 -8.40 -5.73
C PHE A 315 7.34 -8.57 -4.29
N ALA A 316 6.93 -9.63 -3.60
CA ALA A 316 7.45 -9.91 -2.26
C ALA A 316 8.95 -10.22 -2.30
N TYR A 317 9.40 -11.05 -3.25
CA TYR A 317 10.82 -11.30 -3.46
C TYR A 317 11.56 -10.05 -3.94
N PHE A 318 11.00 -9.35 -4.91
CA PHE A 318 11.58 -8.12 -5.46
C PHE A 318 11.81 -7.08 -4.36
N TYR A 319 10.80 -6.82 -3.54
CA TYR A 319 10.87 -5.81 -2.50
C TYR A 319 11.78 -6.25 -1.34
N SER A 320 11.78 -7.54 -1.01
CA SER A 320 12.68 -8.09 0.02
C SER A 320 14.15 -7.90 -0.33
N THR A 321 14.54 -8.03 -1.60
CA THR A 321 15.92 -7.81 -2.06
C THR A 321 16.33 -6.34 -2.05
N ILE A 322 15.39 -5.42 -2.21
CA ILE A 322 15.65 -3.97 -2.11
C ILE A 322 15.79 -3.55 -0.65
N GLN A 323 14.89 -4.03 0.20
CA GLN A 323 14.79 -3.61 1.60
C GLN A 323 15.92 -4.14 2.48
N PHE A 324 16.44 -5.31 2.18
CA PHE A 324 17.42 -5.98 3.00
C PHE A 324 18.62 -6.47 2.18
N ASN A 325 19.80 -5.93 2.52
CA ASN A 325 21.05 -6.31 1.89
C ASN A 325 21.87 -7.24 2.83
N PRO A 326 21.85 -8.57 2.61
CA PRO A 326 22.57 -9.51 3.47
C PRO A 326 24.09 -9.31 3.51
N ILE A 327 24.67 -8.78 2.41
CA ILE A 327 26.11 -8.53 2.32
C ILE A 327 26.51 -7.38 3.25
N GLU A 328 25.72 -6.31 3.23
CA GLU A 328 25.94 -5.15 4.07
C GLU A 328 25.79 -5.50 5.56
N VAL A 329 24.74 -6.22 5.91
CA VAL A 329 24.49 -6.71 7.28
C VAL A 329 25.64 -7.60 7.77
N ALA A 330 26.11 -8.55 6.94
CA ALA A 330 27.23 -9.42 7.30
C ALA A 330 28.56 -8.63 7.47
N ASN A 331 28.79 -7.60 6.65
CA ASN A 331 29.96 -6.73 6.75
C ASN A 331 29.89 -5.84 8.00
N ASN A 332 28.72 -5.31 8.35
CA ASN A 332 28.54 -4.52 9.56
C ASN A 332 28.75 -5.39 10.81
N LEU A 333 28.16 -6.60 10.85
CA LEU A 333 28.42 -7.57 11.92
C LEU A 333 29.91 -7.87 12.08
N LYS A 334 30.64 -8.06 10.96
CA LYS A 334 32.08 -8.30 10.98
C LYS A 334 32.86 -7.11 11.53
N LYS A 335 32.50 -5.86 11.14
CA LYS A 335 33.13 -4.62 11.63
C LYS A 335 32.94 -4.45 13.14
N ASP A 336 31.75 -4.80 13.63
CA ASP A 336 31.38 -4.70 15.05
C ASP A 336 31.92 -5.85 15.90
N GLY A 337 32.67 -6.80 15.28
CA GLY A 337 33.19 -7.99 15.96
C GLY A 337 32.15 -9.05 16.32
N GLY A 338 30.97 -8.96 15.68
CA GLY A 338 29.89 -9.93 15.81
C GLY A 338 30.01 -11.09 14.83
N TYR A 339 29.58 -12.27 15.23
CA TYR A 339 29.49 -13.45 14.36
C TYR A 339 28.28 -14.29 14.69
N ILE A 340 27.82 -15.07 13.71
CA ILE A 340 26.75 -16.05 13.88
C ILE A 340 27.40 -17.37 14.23
N PRO A 341 27.02 -18.04 15.35
CA PRO A 341 27.59 -19.34 15.73
C PRO A 341 27.48 -20.38 14.60
N GLY A 342 28.57 -21.04 14.27
CA GLY A 342 28.65 -22.03 13.19
C GLY A 342 29.01 -21.47 11.81
N PHE A 343 29.11 -20.14 11.64
CA PHE A 343 29.48 -19.51 10.37
C PHE A 343 30.69 -18.59 10.54
N ARG A 344 31.61 -18.61 9.57
CA ARG A 344 32.73 -17.68 9.53
C ARG A 344 32.26 -16.28 9.18
N PRO A 345 32.78 -15.19 9.82
CA PRO A 345 32.43 -13.85 9.48
C PRO A 345 32.74 -13.52 8.00
N GLY A 346 31.87 -12.74 7.35
CA GLY A 346 31.99 -12.32 5.96
C GLY A 346 31.08 -13.08 5.02
N LYS A 347 31.59 -13.56 3.88
CA LYS A 347 30.79 -14.19 2.80
C LYS A 347 29.93 -15.37 3.27
N PRO A 348 30.42 -16.35 4.09
CA PRO A 348 29.58 -17.45 4.57
C PRO A 348 28.40 -16.98 5.44
N THR A 349 28.60 -15.92 6.23
CA THR A 349 27.55 -15.31 7.02
C THR A 349 26.49 -14.65 6.14
N SER A 350 26.89 -13.92 5.07
CA SER A 350 25.94 -13.31 4.14
C SER A 350 25.13 -14.36 3.37
N GLU A 351 25.74 -15.46 2.94
CA GLU A 351 25.05 -16.56 2.28
C GLU A 351 24.04 -17.26 3.21
N PHE A 352 24.38 -17.42 4.48
CA PHE A 352 23.45 -17.96 5.47
C PHE A 352 22.26 -17.03 5.69
N ILE A 353 22.50 -15.74 5.89
CA ILE A 353 21.46 -14.73 6.06
C ILE A 353 20.56 -14.70 4.81
N GLN A 354 21.14 -14.75 3.59
CA GLN A 354 20.38 -14.80 2.34
C GLN A 354 19.47 -16.04 2.25
N LYS A 355 19.97 -17.22 2.65
CA LYS A 355 19.16 -18.46 2.67
C LYS A 355 17.99 -18.34 3.65
N VAL A 356 18.22 -17.76 4.82
CA VAL A 356 17.14 -17.53 5.81
C VAL A 356 16.13 -16.51 5.27
N LEU A 357 16.62 -15.40 4.69
CA LEU A 357 15.79 -14.37 4.07
C LEU A 357 14.86 -14.95 3.00
N ASN A 358 15.41 -15.76 2.08
CA ASN A 358 14.64 -16.38 1.01
C ASN A 358 13.50 -17.27 1.54
N LYS A 359 13.78 -18.06 2.60
CA LYS A 359 12.77 -18.93 3.22
C LYS A 359 11.67 -18.13 3.92
N ILE A 360 12.04 -17.07 4.64
CA ILE A 360 11.10 -16.19 5.32
C ILE A 360 10.25 -15.45 4.31
N THR A 361 10.87 -14.92 3.25
CA THR A 361 10.18 -14.21 2.17
C THR A 361 9.19 -15.12 1.44
N LEU A 362 9.56 -16.39 1.18
CA LEU A 362 8.64 -17.36 0.57
C LEU A 362 7.40 -17.57 1.43
N PHE A 363 7.59 -17.80 2.73
CA PHE A 363 6.48 -17.98 3.67
C PHE A 363 5.59 -16.74 3.72
N GLY A 364 6.19 -15.54 3.87
CA GLY A 364 5.48 -14.27 3.87
C GLY A 364 4.71 -14.01 2.57
N ALA A 365 5.32 -14.31 1.41
CA ALA A 365 4.71 -14.15 0.09
C ALA A 365 3.51 -15.07 -0.11
N ILE A 366 3.62 -16.35 0.26
CA ILE A 366 2.52 -17.33 0.18
C ILE A 366 1.39 -16.89 1.13
N TYR A 367 1.71 -16.49 2.35
CA TYR A 367 0.76 -16.01 3.32
C TYR A 367 -0.02 -14.79 2.79
N LEU A 368 0.68 -13.75 2.30
CA LEU A 368 0.06 -12.56 1.72
C LEU A 368 -0.78 -12.90 0.49
N GLY A 369 -0.25 -13.79 -0.36
CA GLY A 369 -0.95 -14.26 -1.56
C GLY A 369 -2.25 -14.98 -1.24
N ILE A 370 -2.25 -15.89 -0.27
CA ILE A 370 -3.46 -16.60 0.17
C ILE A 370 -4.47 -15.60 0.74
N LEU A 371 -4.05 -14.73 1.66
CA LEU A 371 -4.94 -13.74 2.26
C LEU A 371 -5.59 -12.80 1.22
N ALA A 372 -4.82 -12.40 0.21
CA ALA A 372 -5.31 -11.51 -0.83
C ALA A 372 -6.23 -12.22 -1.84
N THR A 373 -6.01 -13.51 -2.12
CA THR A 373 -6.76 -14.25 -3.14
C THR A 373 -7.98 -15.00 -2.60
N VAL A 374 -7.97 -15.41 -1.33
CA VAL A 374 -9.11 -16.15 -0.72
C VAL A 374 -10.44 -15.39 -0.87
N PRO A 375 -10.56 -14.08 -0.60
CA PRO A 375 -11.81 -13.35 -0.80
C PRO A 375 -12.25 -13.33 -2.27
N ILE A 376 -11.31 -13.26 -3.21
CA ILE A 376 -11.60 -13.32 -4.65
C ILE A 376 -12.17 -14.70 -5.03
N LEU A 377 -11.54 -15.77 -4.53
CA LEU A 377 -12.01 -17.14 -4.76
C LEU A 377 -13.41 -17.38 -4.15
N ILE A 378 -13.66 -16.88 -2.94
CA ILE A 378 -14.98 -16.95 -2.31
C ILE A 378 -16.02 -16.26 -3.21
N SER A 379 -15.70 -15.10 -3.77
CA SER A 379 -16.58 -14.37 -4.70
C SER A 379 -16.82 -15.12 -6.01
N VAL A 380 -15.82 -15.86 -6.53
CA VAL A 380 -15.95 -16.69 -7.74
C VAL A 380 -16.88 -17.89 -7.50
N PHE A 381 -16.74 -18.56 -6.35
CA PHE A 381 -17.52 -19.77 -6.03
C PHE A 381 -18.90 -19.47 -5.45
N SER A 382 -19.08 -18.34 -4.75
CA SER A 382 -20.39 -17.94 -4.27
C SER A 382 -21.20 -17.30 -5.41
N LYS A 383 -22.14 -18.05 -5.99
CA LYS A 383 -23.09 -17.54 -7.00
C LYS A 383 -24.05 -16.48 -6.45
N THR A 384 -24.05 -16.23 -5.16
CA THR A 384 -24.90 -15.26 -4.48
C THR A 384 -24.31 -13.86 -4.64
N ALA A 385 -24.92 -13.05 -5.49
CA ALA A 385 -24.52 -11.67 -5.81
C ALA A 385 -24.33 -10.74 -4.59
N ASN A 386 -24.81 -11.15 -3.42
CA ASN A 386 -24.81 -10.36 -2.18
C ASN A 386 -23.51 -10.45 -1.36
N LEU A 387 -22.58 -11.36 -1.72
CA LEU A 387 -21.26 -11.50 -1.05
C LEU A 387 -20.15 -10.72 -1.76
N THR A 388 -20.48 -9.99 -2.81
CA THR A 388 -19.51 -9.24 -3.64
C THR A 388 -18.76 -8.15 -2.88
N GLY A 389 -19.35 -7.60 -1.82
CA GLY A 389 -18.69 -6.65 -0.92
C GLY A 389 -17.50 -7.24 -0.15
N LEU A 390 -17.45 -8.56 0.03
CA LEU A 390 -16.37 -9.25 0.75
C LEU A 390 -15.12 -9.45 -0.10
N SER A 391 -15.27 -9.68 -1.40
CA SER A 391 -14.11 -9.88 -2.30
C SER A 391 -13.23 -8.66 -2.38
N LEU A 392 -13.83 -7.46 -2.28
CA LEU A 392 -13.12 -6.18 -2.26
C LEU A 392 -12.60 -5.82 -0.86
N GLY A 393 -13.20 -6.37 0.22
CA GLY A 393 -12.82 -6.08 1.60
C GLY A 393 -11.52 -6.78 2.05
N GLY A 394 -11.18 -7.95 1.50
CA GLY A 394 -10.04 -8.74 1.98
C GLY A 394 -8.70 -8.03 1.80
N THR A 395 -8.39 -7.57 0.61
CA THR A 395 -7.14 -6.81 0.33
C THR A 395 -7.12 -5.48 1.07
N SER A 396 -8.27 -4.81 1.18
CA SER A 396 -8.42 -3.56 1.91
C SER A 396 -8.13 -3.73 3.41
N ILE A 397 -8.57 -4.84 4.03
CA ILE A 397 -8.29 -5.15 5.44
C ILE A 397 -6.79 -5.33 5.65
N ILE A 398 -6.10 -6.05 4.74
CA ILE A 398 -4.66 -6.26 4.85
C ILE A 398 -3.90 -4.93 4.80
N ILE A 399 -4.28 -4.05 3.85
CA ILE A 399 -3.66 -2.73 3.71
C ILE A 399 -3.91 -1.88 4.96
N VAL A 400 -5.16 -1.81 5.44
CA VAL A 400 -5.52 -1.02 6.61
C VAL A 400 -4.78 -1.47 7.86
N VAL A 401 -4.78 -2.78 8.14
CA VAL A 401 -4.11 -3.33 9.33
C VAL A 401 -2.59 -3.18 9.22
N GLY A 402 -2.02 -3.45 8.04
CA GLY A 402 -0.58 -3.30 7.81
C GLY A 402 -0.10 -1.87 8.00
N VAL A 403 -0.80 -0.90 7.40
CA VAL A 403 -0.46 0.53 7.55
C VAL A 403 -0.63 1.01 9.00
N ALA A 404 -1.68 0.56 9.69
CA ALA A 404 -1.87 0.88 11.11
C ALA A 404 -0.70 0.37 11.96
N LEU A 405 -0.25 -0.87 11.74
CA LEU A 405 0.89 -1.45 12.45
C LEU A 405 2.20 -0.73 12.13
N GLU A 406 2.46 -0.41 10.84
CA GLU A 406 3.64 0.35 10.43
C GLU A 406 3.66 1.74 11.08
N THR A 407 2.52 2.42 11.13
CA THR A 407 2.40 3.75 11.74
C THR A 407 2.65 3.69 13.25
N ILE A 408 2.09 2.69 13.95
CA ILE A 408 2.33 2.52 15.40
C ILE A 408 3.82 2.26 15.66
N ARG A 409 4.47 1.41 14.87
CA ARG A 409 5.91 1.15 14.98
C ARG A 409 6.76 2.40 14.70
N ALA A 410 6.36 3.22 13.74
CA ALA A 410 7.00 4.50 13.47
C ALA A 410 6.90 5.45 14.67
N ILE A 411 5.74 5.49 15.34
CA ILE A 411 5.54 6.25 16.58
C ILE A 411 6.43 5.71 17.70
N GLU A 412 6.46 4.40 17.91
CA GLU A 412 7.30 3.75 18.93
C GLU A 412 8.78 4.04 18.71
N ALA A 413 9.25 3.95 17.48
CA ALA A 413 10.63 4.26 17.14
C ALA A 413 10.99 5.73 17.47
N GLN A 414 10.09 6.68 17.19
CA GLN A 414 10.29 8.09 17.52
C GLN A 414 10.28 8.35 19.04
N LEU A 415 9.43 7.64 19.80
CA LEU A 415 9.41 7.71 21.27
C LEU A 415 10.70 7.17 21.88
N LEU A 416 11.23 6.05 21.37
CA LEU A 416 12.46 5.43 21.86
C LEU A 416 13.68 6.33 21.60
N MET A 417 13.79 6.92 20.42
CA MET A 417 14.89 7.82 20.08
C MET A 417 14.97 9.04 21.02
N ARG A 418 13.85 9.51 21.52
CA ARG A 418 13.81 10.64 22.46
C ARG A 418 14.19 10.26 23.88
N ASN A 419 13.77 9.08 24.37
CA ASN A 419 14.17 8.61 25.69
C ASN A 419 15.70 8.43 25.79
N TYR A 420 16.38 8.19 24.66
CA TYR A 420 17.84 8.08 24.60
C TYR A 420 18.54 9.47 24.62
N LYS A 421 17.93 10.52 24.02
CA LYS A 421 18.45 11.89 24.08
C LYS A 421 18.38 12.49 25.48
N GLY A 422 17.31 12.22 26.23
CA GLY A 422 17.18 12.69 27.64
C GLY A 422 18.08 12.00 28.64
N PHE A 423 18.95 11.06 28.21
CA PHE A 423 19.98 10.43 29.05
C PHE A 423 21.38 11.05 28.80
N LEU A 424 21.50 11.90 27.78
CA LEU A 424 22.77 12.56 27.38
C LEU A 424 22.78 14.05 27.71
N ASP A 425 21.65 14.63 28.14
CA ASP A 425 21.47 15.95 28.71
C ASP A 425 21.37 15.80 30.25
#